data_198da7097a947a0570d4d0750147fcf2
#
_entry.id   198da7097a947a0570d4d0750147fcf2
#
_cell.length_a   1.000
_cell.length_b   1.000
_cell.length_c   1.000
_cell.angle_alpha   90.00
_cell.angle_beta   90.00
_cell.angle_gamma   90.00
#
_symmetry.space_group_name_H-M   'P 1'
#
loop_
_entity.id
_entity.type
_entity.pdbx_description
1 polymer ?
#
loop_
_entity_poly.entity_id
_entity_poly.type
_entity_poly.pdbx_seq_one_letter_code
_entity_poly.pdbx_strand_id
1 'polypeptide(L)'
;MELDVLTAISPIDGRYRGKTKALAAYFSEFALIKYRVQVEVEYFITLCELPLPQLKGIDSSVFETLRNIYRNFSEADAQRIKDIESVTNHDVKAVEYFLKEEFDKMGGMDDYKEFIHFGLTSQDINNTSVPLSIKEALEQVYYPLIEELIAQLKTY
;
A
#
# COMPACT_ATOMS: atom_id res chain seq x y z
N MET A 1 7.01 12.16 -25.35
CA MET A 1 8.32 12.57 -24.81
C MET A 1 8.58 11.62 -23.67
N GLU A 2 9.67 10.85 -23.73
CA GLU A 2 10.00 9.90 -22.67
C GLU A 2 10.38 10.63 -21.39
N LEU A 3 10.22 9.97 -20.24
CA LEU A 3 10.59 10.53 -18.95
C LEU A 3 12.12 10.57 -18.82
N ASP A 4 12.67 11.78 -18.79
CA ASP A 4 14.10 12.05 -18.65
C ASP A 4 14.30 13.20 -17.65
N VAL A 5 15.53 13.36 -17.15
CA VAL A 5 15.87 14.45 -16.21
C VAL A 5 15.50 15.83 -16.73
N LEU A 6 15.66 16.07 -18.03
CA LEU A 6 15.36 17.35 -18.68
C LEU A 6 13.85 17.53 -18.98
N THR A 7 13.11 16.43 -19.11
CA THR A 7 11.69 16.44 -19.50
C THR A 7 10.75 16.17 -18.32
N ALA A 8 11.27 15.85 -17.14
CA ALA A 8 10.48 15.67 -15.94
C ALA A 8 9.76 16.96 -15.54
N ILE A 9 8.48 16.86 -15.19
CA ILE A 9 7.62 18.01 -14.82
C ILE A 9 8.10 18.66 -13.52
N SER A 10 8.64 17.86 -12.61
CA SER A 10 9.15 18.35 -11.32
C SER A 10 10.65 18.12 -11.20
N PRO A 11 11.42 19.10 -10.67
CA PRO A 11 12.82 18.89 -10.32
C PRO A 11 13.05 17.74 -9.34
N ILE A 12 12.08 17.42 -8.48
CA ILE A 12 12.13 16.31 -7.53
C ILE A 12 12.30 14.99 -8.27
N ASP A 13 11.51 14.76 -9.32
CA ASP A 13 11.53 13.52 -10.12
C ASP A 13 12.48 13.56 -11.31
N GLY A 14 13.06 14.73 -11.59
CA GLY A 14 14.11 14.94 -12.56
C GLY A 14 15.47 15.10 -11.92
N ARG A 15 15.95 16.35 -11.85
CA ARG A 15 17.30 16.74 -11.38
C ARG A 15 17.67 16.15 -10.01
N TYR A 16 16.72 16.08 -9.09
CA TYR A 16 16.95 15.64 -7.71
C TYR A 16 16.51 14.19 -7.43
N ARG A 17 16.06 13.43 -8.43
CA ARG A 17 15.60 12.05 -8.26
C ARG A 17 16.62 11.18 -7.51
N GLY A 18 17.92 11.33 -7.81
CA GLY A 18 18.98 10.60 -7.11
C GLY A 18 19.09 10.93 -5.61
N LYS A 19 18.66 12.12 -5.20
CA LYS A 19 18.64 12.57 -3.80
C LYS A 19 17.38 12.16 -3.05
N THR A 20 16.27 12.00 -3.78
CA THR A 20 14.95 11.70 -3.21
C THR A 20 14.54 10.24 -3.39
N LYS A 21 15.43 9.39 -3.92
CA LYS A 21 15.13 7.99 -4.24
C LYS A 21 14.56 7.20 -3.05
N ALA A 22 15.03 7.46 -1.84
CA ALA A 22 14.54 6.79 -0.63
C ALA A 22 13.04 7.04 -0.39
N LEU A 23 12.49 8.15 -0.89
CA LEU A 23 11.08 8.49 -0.73
C LEU A 23 10.15 7.73 -1.71
N ALA A 24 10.71 7.07 -2.73
CA ALA A 24 9.90 6.32 -3.69
C ALA A 24 9.12 5.16 -3.05
N ALA A 25 9.66 4.56 -1.98
CA ALA A 25 8.98 3.50 -1.22
C ALA A 25 7.71 3.98 -0.49
N TYR A 26 7.49 5.30 -0.40
CA TYR A 26 6.40 5.92 0.36
C TYR A 26 5.46 6.75 -0.51
N PHE A 27 5.98 7.39 -1.57
CA PHE A 27 5.24 8.41 -2.33
C PHE A 27 5.13 8.14 -3.83
N SER A 28 5.64 7.03 -4.34
CA SER A 28 5.41 6.61 -5.73
C SER A 28 4.00 6.03 -5.90
N GLU A 29 3.54 5.90 -7.14
CA GLU A 29 2.30 5.19 -7.46
C GLU A 29 2.33 3.75 -6.93
N PHE A 30 3.47 3.06 -7.06
CA PHE A 30 3.69 1.74 -6.48
C PHE A 30 3.44 1.74 -4.95
N ALA A 31 4.02 2.72 -4.25
CA ALA A 31 3.85 2.83 -2.80
C ALA A 31 2.40 3.11 -2.42
N LEU A 32 1.72 4.04 -3.10
CA LEU A 32 0.32 4.36 -2.86
C LEU A 32 -0.56 3.10 -2.99
N ILE A 33 -0.36 2.31 -4.04
CA ILE A 33 -1.09 1.07 -4.26
C ILE A 33 -0.78 0.07 -3.13
N LYS A 34 0.49 -0.12 -2.79
CA LYS A 34 0.91 -1.04 -1.71
C LYS A 34 0.26 -0.67 -0.36
N TYR A 35 0.25 0.61 0.01
CA TYR A 35 -0.37 1.05 1.25
C TYR A 35 -1.89 0.85 1.26
N ARG A 36 -2.56 1.01 0.12
CA ARG A 36 -3.98 0.67 -0.02
C ARG A 36 -4.22 -0.82 0.19
N VAL A 37 -3.41 -1.69 -0.43
CA VAL A 37 -3.47 -3.15 -0.21
C VAL A 37 -3.26 -3.49 1.27
N GLN A 38 -2.28 -2.87 1.93
CA GLN A 38 -2.03 -3.08 3.35
C GLN A 38 -3.25 -2.71 4.21
N VAL A 39 -3.85 -1.55 3.97
CA VAL A 39 -5.03 -1.08 4.74
C VAL A 39 -6.22 -2.01 4.54
N GLU A 40 -6.49 -2.45 3.31
CA GLU A 40 -7.57 -3.39 3.02
C GLU A 40 -7.37 -4.73 3.72
N VAL A 41 -6.15 -5.27 3.70
CA VAL A 41 -5.80 -6.54 4.36
C VAL A 41 -5.97 -6.43 5.87
N GLU A 42 -5.40 -5.39 6.51
CA GLU A 42 -5.51 -5.23 7.96
C GLU A 42 -6.95 -4.91 8.39
N TYR A 43 -7.72 -4.20 7.56
CA TYR A 43 -9.15 -4.01 7.79
C TYR A 43 -9.92 -5.34 7.76
N PHE A 44 -9.68 -6.18 6.76
CA PHE A 44 -10.31 -7.50 6.67
C PHE A 44 -9.96 -8.37 7.90
N ILE A 45 -8.69 -8.39 8.32
CA ILE A 45 -8.25 -9.10 9.53
C ILE A 45 -8.99 -8.56 10.76
N THR A 46 -9.10 -7.23 10.88
CA THR A 46 -9.84 -6.59 11.98
C THR A 46 -11.31 -7.02 11.98
N LEU A 47 -11.97 -7.10 10.82
CA LEU A 47 -13.33 -7.62 10.73
C LEU A 47 -13.44 -9.08 11.20
N CYS A 48 -12.43 -9.92 10.91
CA CYS A 48 -12.39 -11.30 11.39
C CYS A 48 -12.24 -11.39 12.93
N GLU A 49 -11.56 -10.43 13.53
CA GLU A 49 -11.39 -10.34 15.00
C GLU A 49 -12.65 -9.82 15.71
N LEU A 50 -13.57 -9.17 14.98
CA LEU A 50 -14.88 -8.79 15.50
C LEU A 50 -15.80 -10.03 15.60
N PRO A 51 -16.76 -10.04 16.52
CA PRO A 51 -17.66 -11.18 16.71
C PRO A 51 -18.76 -11.24 15.60
N LEU A 52 -18.37 -11.07 14.33
CA LEU A 52 -19.27 -11.15 13.20
C LEU A 52 -19.59 -12.63 12.90
N PRO A 53 -20.87 -13.03 12.92
CA PRO A 53 -21.25 -14.44 12.71
C PRO A 53 -20.74 -15.00 11.37
N GLN A 54 -20.69 -14.17 10.34
CA GLN A 54 -20.31 -14.54 8.99
C GLN A 54 -18.81 -14.88 8.85
N LEU A 55 -17.96 -14.32 9.73
CA LEU A 55 -16.50 -14.49 9.67
C LEU A 55 -15.96 -15.48 10.71
N LYS A 56 -16.83 -16.07 11.54
CA LYS A 56 -16.43 -17.02 12.61
C LYS A 56 -15.72 -18.29 12.12
N GLY A 57 -15.85 -18.62 10.82
CA GLY A 57 -15.20 -19.80 10.22
C GLY A 57 -13.75 -19.58 9.83
N ILE A 58 -13.24 -18.34 9.90
CA ILE A 58 -11.88 -18.01 9.51
C ILE A 58 -10.93 -18.33 10.65
N ASP A 59 -9.95 -19.20 10.39
CA ASP A 59 -8.87 -19.49 11.33
C ASP A 59 -7.81 -18.37 11.28
N SER A 60 -7.39 -17.89 12.44
CA SER A 60 -6.37 -16.84 12.55
C SER A 60 -5.01 -17.23 11.96
N SER A 61 -4.75 -18.51 11.71
CA SER A 61 -3.54 -18.98 11.03
C SER A 61 -3.40 -18.41 9.62
N VAL A 62 -4.50 -18.01 8.96
CA VAL A 62 -4.45 -17.39 7.63
C VAL A 62 -3.99 -15.93 7.66
N PHE A 63 -4.01 -15.25 8.81
CA PHE A 63 -3.70 -13.81 8.90
C PHE A 63 -2.28 -13.49 8.45
N GLU A 64 -1.31 -14.34 8.78
CA GLU A 64 0.06 -14.15 8.30
C GLU A 64 0.17 -14.32 6.79
N THR A 65 -0.58 -15.24 6.21
CA THR A 65 -0.64 -15.39 4.74
C THR A 65 -1.25 -14.16 4.09
N LEU A 66 -2.32 -13.61 4.66
CA LEU A 66 -2.93 -12.36 4.18
C LEU A 66 -1.94 -11.19 4.28
N ARG A 67 -1.22 -11.04 5.40
CA ARG A 67 -0.20 -10.01 5.57
C ARG A 67 0.94 -10.11 4.57
N ASN A 68 1.29 -11.33 4.15
CA ASN A 68 2.32 -11.55 3.14
C ASN A 68 1.95 -10.97 1.77
N ILE A 69 0.67 -10.76 1.46
CA ILE A 69 0.23 -10.09 0.21
C ILE A 69 0.86 -8.69 0.12
N TYR A 70 0.80 -7.88 1.17
CA TYR A 70 1.39 -6.54 1.13
C TYR A 70 2.88 -6.51 1.53
N ARG A 71 3.36 -7.44 2.36
CA ARG A 71 4.78 -7.51 2.74
C ARG A 71 5.68 -7.90 1.57
N ASN A 72 5.20 -8.82 0.74
CA ASN A 72 5.90 -9.29 -0.46
C ASN A 72 5.42 -8.61 -1.75
N PHE A 73 4.67 -7.51 -1.62
CA PHE A 73 4.09 -6.80 -2.75
C PHE A 73 5.15 -6.36 -3.76
N SER A 74 4.96 -6.74 -5.01
CA SER A 74 5.92 -6.54 -6.10
C SER A 74 5.41 -5.54 -7.15
N GLU A 75 6.31 -5.09 -8.04
CA GLU A 75 5.93 -4.27 -9.19
C GLU A 75 4.96 -5.00 -10.13
N ALA A 76 5.03 -6.34 -10.21
CA ALA A 76 4.10 -7.13 -11.00
C ALA A 76 2.67 -7.10 -10.40
N ASP A 77 2.55 -7.11 -9.08
CA ASP A 77 1.27 -6.97 -8.39
C ASP A 77 0.67 -5.58 -8.60
N ALA A 78 1.51 -4.54 -8.51
CA ALA A 78 1.10 -3.18 -8.81
C ALA A 78 0.64 -3.05 -10.26
N GLN A 79 1.37 -3.65 -11.22
CA GLN A 79 0.96 -3.65 -12.62
C GLN A 79 -0.38 -4.40 -12.81
N ARG A 80 -0.58 -5.54 -12.13
CA ARG A 80 -1.87 -6.24 -12.16
C ARG A 80 -3.02 -5.35 -11.70
N ILE A 81 -2.83 -4.59 -10.62
CA ILE A 81 -3.83 -3.63 -10.14
C ILE A 81 -4.08 -2.53 -11.19
N LYS A 82 -3.04 -2.00 -11.83
CA LYS A 82 -3.19 -1.01 -12.92
C LYS A 82 -3.94 -1.57 -14.13
N ASP A 83 -3.73 -2.85 -14.47
CA ASP A 83 -4.47 -3.51 -15.55
C ASP A 83 -5.95 -3.62 -15.21
N ILE A 84 -6.30 -3.96 -13.96
CA ILE A 84 -7.70 -3.99 -13.49
C ILE A 84 -8.28 -2.56 -13.51
N GLU A 85 -7.53 -1.58 -13.02
CA GLU A 85 -7.94 -0.17 -13.00
C GLU A 85 -8.26 0.35 -14.41
N SER A 86 -7.47 -0.05 -15.42
CA SER A 86 -7.69 0.37 -16.81
C SER A 86 -9.05 -0.05 -17.36
N VAL A 87 -9.66 -1.09 -16.80
CA VAL A 87 -10.99 -1.60 -17.20
C VAL A 87 -12.08 -1.02 -16.30
N THR A 88 -11.83 -0.93 -14.99
CA THR A 88 -12.82 -0.49 -14.01
C THR A 88 -12.94 1.03 -13.91
N ASN A 89 -11.93 1.77 -14.38
CA ASN A 89 -11.75 3.22 -14.20
C ASN A 89 -11.87 3.66 -12.73
N HIS A 90 -11.42 2.80 -11.81
CA HIS A 90 -11.52 3.06 -10.38
C HIS A 90 -10.36 2.41 -9.62
N ASP A 91 -9.49 3.23 -9.06
CA ASP A 91 -8.23 2.84 -8.41
C ASP A 91 -8.41 1.94 -7.17
N VAL A 92 -9.22 2.36 -6.19
CA VAL A 92 -9.46 1.56 -4.98
C VAL A 92 -10.25 0.29 -5.28
N LYS A 93 -11.20 0.35 -6.23
CA LYS A 93 -11.93 -0.85 -6.69
C LYS A 93 -11.01 -1.88 -7.35
N ALA A 94 -9.98 -1.43 -8.04
CA ALA A 94 -8.96 -2.31 -8.60
C ALA A 94 -8.17 -3.06 -7.52
N VAL A 95 -7.88 -2.42 -6.39
CA VAL A 95 -7.27 -3.06 -5.22
C VAL A 95 -8.18 -4.13 -4.64
N GLU A 96 -9.47 -3.85 -4.49
CA GLU A 96 -10.47 -4.84 -4.03
C GLU A 96 -10.50 -6.08 -4.95
N TYR A 97 -10.55 -5.89 -6.27
CA TYR A 97 -10.53 -7.01 -7.20
C TYR A 97 -9.24 -7.81 -7.17
N PHE A 98 -8.09 -7.14 -7.07
CA PHE A 98 -6.81 -7.81 -6.88
C PHE A 98 -6.81 -8.70 -5.62
N LEU A 99 -7.29 -8.18 -4.50
CA LEU A 99 -7.38 -8.97 -3.26
C LEU A 99 -8.34 -10.16 -3.40
N LYS A 100 -9.43 -10.01 -4.14
CA LYS A 100 -10.32 -11.15 -4.46
C LYS A 100 -9.59 -12.22 -5.28
N GLU A 101 -8.74 -11.84 -6.23
CA GLU A 101 -7.87 -12.78 -6.97
C GLU A 101 -6.85 -13.48 -6.04
N GLU A 102 -6.28 -12.76 -5.08
CA GLU A 102 -5.36 -13.35 -4.09
C GLU A 102 -6.08 -14.36 -3.18
N PHE A 103 -7.32 -14.06 -2.76
CA PHE A 103 -8.14 -14.97 -1.98
C PHE A 103 -8.47 -16.26 -2.78
N ASP A 104 -8.71 -16.16 -4.08
CA ASP A 104 -8.89 -17.32 -4.97
C ASP A 104 -7.66 -18.23 -4.98
N LYS A 105 -6.46 -17.63 -5.01
CA LYS A 105 -5.19 -18.39 -5.00
C LYS A 105 -4.96 -19.13 -3.68
N MET A 106 -5.43 -18.57 -2.56
CA MET A 106 -5.27 -19.18 -1.24
C MET A 106 -6.15 -20.42 -1.05
N GLY A 107 -7.30 -20.48 -1.76
CA GLY A 107 -8.32 -21.51 -1.56
C GLY A 107 -9.05 -21.42 -0.21
N GLY A 108 -10.32 -21.82 -0.19
CA GLY A 108 -11.13 -21.79 1.04
C GLY A 108 -11.54 -20.40 1.53
N MET A 109 -11.25 -19.35 0.76
CA MET A 109 -11.58 -17.97 1.09
C MET A 109 -12.75 -17.41 0.26
N ASP A 110 -13.36 -18.23 -0.59
CA ASP A 110 -14.41 -17.80 -1.53
C ASP A 110 -15.63 -17.17 -0.84
N ASP A 111 -16.07 -17.75 0.26
CA ASP A 111 -17.24 -17.29 1.01
C ASP A 111 -17.00 -15.95 1.72
N TYR A 112 -15.75 -15.52 1.82
CA TYR A 112 -15.35 -14.34 2.56
C TYR A 112 -14.96 -13.13 1.70
N LYS A 113 -14.90 -13.29 0.39
CA LYS A 113 -14.46 -12.24 -0.56
C LYS A 113 -15.30 -10.96 -0.48
N GLU A 114 -16.59 -11.09 -0.19
CA GLU A 114 -17.50 -9.93 -0.11
C GLU A 114 -17.29 -9.08 1.16
N PHE A 115 -16.43 -9.56 2.09
CA PHE A 115 -16.00 -8.78 3.25
C PHE A 115 -14.74 -7.94 2.99
N ILE A 116 -14.09 -8.10 1.83
CA ILE A 116 -13.06 -7.15 1.36
C ILE A 116 -13.77 -5.82 1.09
N HIS A 117 -13.24 -4.73 1.63
CA HIS A 117 -13.84 -3.38 1.50
C HIS A 117 -15.25 -3.25 2.09
N PHE A 118 -15.67 -4.17 2.96
CA PHE A 118 -17.03 -4.20 3.50
C PHE A 118 -17.34 -2.97 4.34
N GLY A 119 -18.38 -2.24 3.95
CA GLY A 119 -18.83 -1.05 4.67
C GLY A 119 -17.94 0.20 4.53
N LEU A 120 -16.94 0.15 3.65
CA LEU A 120 -16.02 1.26 3.39
C LEU A 120 -16.37 2.01 2.11
N THR A 121 -15.79 3.20 1.99
CA THR A 121 -15.67 3.96 0.76
C THR A 121 -14.19 4.10 0.38
N SER A 122 -13.91 4.47 -0.86
CA SER A 122 -12.53 4.73 -1.31
C SER A 122 -11.81 5.75 -0.44
N GLN A 123 -12.55 6.72 0.11
CA GLN A 123 -11.98 7.77 0.95
C GLN A 123 -11.50 7.24 2.30
N ASP A 124 -12.15 6.22 2.86
CA ASP A 124 -11.70 5.58 4.11
C ASP A 124 -10.33 4.94 3.92
N ILE A 125 -10.11 4.25 2.79
CA ILE A 125 -8.83 3.67 2.42
C ILE A 125 -7.76 4.74 2.20
N ASN A 126 -8.07 5.79 1.44
CA ASN A 126 -7.12 6.88 1.17
C ASN A 126 -6.74 7.65 2.44
N ASN A 127 -7.72 7.96 3.30
CA ASN A 127 -7.50 8.68 4.56
C ASN A 127 -6.72 7.86 5.60
N THR A 128 -6.55 6.57 5.40
CA THR A 128 -5.74 5.68 6.25
C THR A 128 -4.38 5.41 5.62
N SER A 129 -4.33 5.08 4.33
CA SER A 129 -3.09 4.71 3.63
C SER A 129 -2.12 5.89 3.47
N VAL A 130 -2.61 7.08 3.12
CA VAL A 130 -1.76 8.26 2.93
C VAL A 130 -1.11 8.73 4.25
N PRO A 131 -1.82 8.91 5.37
CA PRO A 131 -1.17 9.23 6.65
C PRO A 131 -0.19 8.15 7.11
N LEU A 132 -0.47 6.86 6.84
CA LEU A 132 0.45 5.78 7.17
C LEU A 132 1.77 5.91 6.39
N SER A 133 1.70 6.15 5.07
CA SER A 133 2.89 6.35 4.24
C SER A 133 3.72 7.57 4.69
N ILE A 134 3.05 8.68 5.04
CA ILE A 134 3.71 9.88 5.57
C ILE A 134 4.40 9.58 6.90
N LYS A 135 3.71 8.89 7.81
CA LYS A 135 4.27 8.50 9.11
C LYS A 135 5.55 7.69 8.93
N GLU A 136 5.48 6.63 8.11
CA GLU A 136 6.64 5.76 7.88
C GLU A 136 7.79 6.50 7.17
N ALA A 137 7.51 7.38 6.21
CA ALA A 137 8.53 8.21 5.57
C ALA A 137 9.23 9.14 6.58
N LEU A 138 8.48 9.73 7.50
CA LEU A 138 9.05 10.55 8.57
C LEU A 138 9.95 9.73 9.50
N GLU A 139 9.46 8.58 9.95
CA GLU A 139 10.17 7.73 10.91
C GLU A 139 11.42 7.04 10.30
N GLN A 140 11.33 6.61 9.05
CA GLN A 140 12.39 5.81 8.42
C GLN A 140 13.39 6.61 7.58
N VAL A 141 13.00 7.81 7.13
CA VAL A 141 13.86 8.63 6.25
C VAL A 141 14.13 10.00 6.86
N TYR A 142 13.10 10.75 7.20
CA TYR A 142 13.26 12.17 7.56
C TYR A 142 13.93 12.35 8.92
N TYR A 143 13.44 11.70 9.97
CA TYR A 143 14.02 11.85 11.31
C TYR A 143 15.47 11.36 11.39
N PRO A 144 15.84 10.19 10.83
CA PRO A 144 17.25 9.77 10.80
C PRO A 144 18.16 10.78 10.11
N LEU A 145 17.74 11.39 8.99
CA LEU A 145 18.53 12.41 8.30
C LEU A 145 18.69 13.70 9.13
N ILE A 146 17.65 14.11 9.84
CA ILE A 146 17.72 15.27 10.75
C ILE A 146 18.67 14.98 11.94
N GLU A 147 18.59 13.78 12.50
CA GLU A 147 19.48 13.35 13.59
C GLU A 147 20.94 13.33 13.16
N GLU A 148 21.22 12.82 11.95
CA GLU A 148 22.57 12.85 11.35
C GLU A 148 23.07 14.28 11.18
N LEU A 149 22.25 15.19 10.64
CA LEU A 149 22.58 16.59 10.48
C LEU A 149 22.89 17.28 11.83
N ILE A 150 22.05 17.01 12.85
CA ILE A 150 22.27 17.54 14.20
C ILE A 150 23.59 17.01 14.79
N ALA A 151 23.89 15.73 14.60
CA ALA A 151 25.14 15.14 15.06
C ALA A 151 26.35 15.80 14.40
N GLN A 152 26.29 16.03 13.09
CA GLN A 152 27.36 16.73 12.35
C GLN A 152 27.57 18.16 12.86
N LEU A 153 26.50 18.92 13.06
CA LEU A 153 26.59 20.29 13.56
C LEU A 153 27.19 20.39 14.98
N LYS A 154 27.01 19.35 15.80
CA LYS A 154 27.63 19.31 17.16
C LYS A 154 29.14 19.01 17.14
N THR A 155 29.68 18.59 16.02
CA THR A 155 31.13 18.31 15.87
C THR A 155 31.93 19.51 15.40
N TYR A 156 31.27 20.59 15.01
CA TYR A 156 31.88 21.86 14.63
C TYR A 156 31.85 22.85 15.80
#